data_e928c363d001e3c8adba757cfb853805
#
_entry.id   e928c363d001e3c8adba757cfb853805
#
_cell.length_a   1.000
_cell.length_b   1.000
_cell.length_c   1.000
_cell.angle_alpha   90.00
_cell.angle_beta   90.00
_cell.angle_gamma   90.00
#
_symmetry.space_group_name_H-M   'P 1'
#
loop_
_entity.id
_entity.type
_entity.pdbx_description
1 polymer ?
#
loop_
_entity_poly.entity_id
_entity_poly.type
_entity_poly.pdbx_seq_one_letter_code
_entity_poly.pdbx_strand_id
1 'polypeptide(L)'
;IMHVHSGETHHFSSTKSDSIHMFASTARTAGENVIIFTTYHSLHRVMEADIEVNTIYFDEAHNSVQRNFFPATEFFANDADRCYFYTATPKHSLTISKPGMNDAAVYGQVLINVPAPELVEQGYILPPKVVVKQLPLIKGRKVMYADDCDNLIETIDDNNIDKTLICARTTKQIINLLTYSDFCAELAQRGYSWMTITSKTGAIIDGKKVNREDFFNTLNTWGKD
;
A
#
# COMPACT_ATOMS: atom_id res chain seq x y z
N ILE A 1 -23.11 4.81 2.56
CA ILE A 1 -21.65 4.60 2.52
C ILE A 1 -20.95 5.81 3.12
N MET A 2 -19.95 5.57 3.95
CA MET A 2 -19.12 6.61 4.57
C MET A 2 -17.64 6.24 4.43
N HIS A 3 -16.78 7.25 4.28
CA HIS A 3 -15.34 7.10 4.30
C HIS A 3 -14.73 7.75 5.55
N VAL A 4 -13.82 7.04 6.22
CA VAL A 4 -13.13 7.52 7.42
C VAL A 4 -11.64 7.60 7.15
N HIS A 5 -11.23 8.70 6.53
CA HIS A 5 -9.83 9.05 6.24
C HIS A 5 -9.71 10.54 5.89
N SER A 6 -8.48 11.04 5.85
CA SER A 6 -8.18 12.47 5.56
C SER A 6 -8.04 12.80 4.07
N GLY A 7 -8.20 11.83 3.18
CA GLY A 7 -8.09 12.04 1.72
C GLY A 7 -9.39 12.56 1.10
N GLU A 8 -9.30 13.03 -0.14
CA GLU A 8 -10.47 13.38 -0.94
C GLU A 8 -11.26 12.13 -1.36
N THR A 9 -12.59 12.25 -1.38
CA THR A 9 -13.49 11.18 -1.77
C THR A 9 -14.78 11.76 -2.35
N HIS A 10 -15.46 11.00 -3.19
CA HIS A 10 -16.78 11.35 -3.76
C HIS A 10 -17.94 11.04 -2.81
N HIS A 11 -17.68 10.38 -1.69
CA HIS A 11 -18.68 10.04 -0.69
C HIS A 11 -18.50 10.88 0.57
N PHE A 12 -19.53 10.89 1.43
CA PHE A 12 -19.44 11.53 2.73
C PHE A 12 -18.23 10.99 3.50
N SER A 13 -17.39 11.87 3.99
CA SER A 13 -16.20 11.50 4.75
C SER A 13 -16.02 12.36 6.00
N SER A 14 -15.56 11.74 7.06
CA SER A 14 -15.18 12.43 8.30
C SER A 14 -14.23 11.57 9.11
N THR A 15 -13.31 12.22 9.83
CA THR A 15 -12.47 11.57 10.85
C THR A 15 -12.92 11.93 12.28
N LYS A 16 -14.06 12.62 12.45
CA LYS A 16 -14.61 12.94 13.76
C LYS A 16 -15.52 11.81 14.24
N SER A 17 -15.26 11.26 15.41
CA SER A 17 -16.03 10.16 16.01
C SER A 17 -17.51 10.48 16.12
N ASP A 18 -17.88 11.70 16.56
CA ASP A 18 -19.28 12.12 16.65
C ASP A 18 -20.00 12.09 15.29
N SER A 19 -19.30 12.48 14.20
CA SER A 19 -19.88 12.44 12.85
C SER A 19 -20.08 10.99 12.37
N ILE A 20 -19.17 10.09 12.73
CA ILE A 20 -19.28 8.66 12.40
C ILE A 20 -20.46 8.06 13.17
N HIS A 21 -20.55 8.34 14.46
CA HIS A 21 -21.66 7.89 15.30
C HIS A 21 -23.01 8.37 14.76
N MET A 22 -23.13 9.67 14.47
CA MET A 22 -24.38 10.26 13.96
C MET A 22 -24.78 9.66 12.62
N PHE A 23 -23.83 9.46 11.70
CA PHE A 23 -24.10 8.82 10.40
C PHE A 23 -24.63 7.39 10.58
N ALA A 24 -23.98 6.57 11.40
CA ALA A 24 -24.37 5.18 11.64
C ALA A 24 -25.74 5.11 12.34
N SER A 25 -25.97 5.94 13.37
CA SER A 25 -27.22 5.97 14.13
C SER A 25 -28.40 6.43 13.28
N THR A 26 -28.21 7.45 12.43
CA THR A 26 -29.27 7.96 11.54
C THR A 26 -29.65 6.90 10.51
N ALA A 27 -28.70 6.25 9.87
CA ALA A 27 -28.96 5.20 8.88
C ALA A 27 -29.68 4.00 9.51
N ARG A 28 -29.26 3.57 10.71
CA ARG A 28 -29.93 2.47 11.44
C ARG A 28 -31.36 2.82 11.81
N THR A 29 -31.60 4.05 12.26
CA THR A 29 -32.95 4.52 12.58
C THR A 29 -33.85 4.50 11.35
N ALA A 30 -33.28 4.77 10.18
CA ALA A 30 -33.97 4.66 8.88
C ALA A 30 -34.12 3.23 8.37
N GLY A 31 -33.59 2.22 9.07
CA GLY A 31 -33.56 0.82 8.63
C GLY A 31 -32.59 0.52 7.49
N GLU A 32 -31.58 1.37 7.31
CA GLU A 32 -30.60 1.25 6.24
C GLU A 32 -29.33 0.52 6.71
N ASN A 33 -28.70 -0.19 5.79
CA ASN A 33 -27.39 -0.80 6.02
C ASN A 33 -26.28 0.27 5.96
N VAL A 34 -25.32 0.15 6.86
CA VAL A 34 -24.14 1.05 6.93
C VAL A 34 -22.91 0.33 6.43
N ILE A 35 -22.17 0.96 5.50
CA ILE A 35 -20.87 0.52 5.05
C ILE A 35 -19.87 1.65 5.32
N ILE A 36 -18.80 1.35 6.06
CA ILE A 36 -17.74 2.29 6.39
C ILE A 36 -16.43 1.78 5.80
N PHE A 37 -15.79 2.59 4.95
CA PHE A 37 -14.44 2.37 4.48
C PHE A 37 -13.47 3.20 5.32
N THR A 38 -12.48 2.56 5.92
CA THR A 38 -11.49 3.24 6.75
C THR A 38 -10.06 2.78 6.41
N THR A 39 -9.07 3.62 6.68
CA THR A 39 -7.68 3.22 6.67
C THR A 39 -7.25 2.72 8.05
N TYR A 40 -6.18 1.94 8.15
CA TYR A 40 -5.61 1.54 9.45
C TYR A 40 -5.28 2.75 10.35
N HIS A 41 -4.83 3.85 9.74
CA HIS A 41 -4.54 5.10 10.47
C HIS A 41 -5.77 5.74 11.11
N SER A 42 -6.96 5.51 10.55
CA SER A 42 -8.21 6.12 11.00
C SER A 42 -9.13 5.12 11.72
N LEU A 43 -8.77 3.85 11.79
CA LEU A 43 -9.60 2.79 12.40
C LEU A 43 -9.95 3.10 13.86
N HIS A 44 -9.01 3.68 14.62
CA HIS A 44 -9.26 4.11 16.00
C HIS A 44 -10.40 5.14 16.12
N ARG A 45 -10.68 5.94 15.07
CA ARG A 45 -11.79 6.88 15.05
C ARG A 45 -13.14 6.18 14.95
N VAL A 46 -13.18 5.04 14.26
CA VAL A 46 -14.37 4.18 14.20
C VAL A 46 -14.60 3.52 15.55
N MET A 47 -13.53 3.07 16.22
CA MET A 47 -13.59 2.55 17.60
C MET A 47 -14.10 3.61 18.58
N GLU A 48 -13.56 4.85 18.52
CA GLU A 48 -13.99 5.97 19.37
C GLU A 48 -15.44 6.43 19.11
N ALA A 49 -15.99 6.08 17.95
CA ALA A 49 -17.39 6.43 17.60
C ALA A 49 -18.42 5.58 18.31
N ASP A 50 -18.03 4.54 19.01
CA ASP A 50 -18.90 3.65 19.79
C ASP A 50 -20.13 3.19 19.00
N ILE A 51 -19.89 2.62 17.83
CA ILE A 51 -20.91 2.06 16.94
C ILE A 51 -20.81 0.54 16.92
N GLU A 52 -21.94 -0.13 16.88
CA GLU A 52 -21.98 -1.58 16.69
C GLU A 52 -21.49 -1.94 15.29
N VAL A 53 -20.57 -2.90 15.18
CA VAL A 53 -20.04 -3.42 13.93
C VAL A 53 -20.36 -4.90 13.82
N ASN A 54 -21.21 -5.28 12.86
CA ASN A 54 -21.54 -6.68 12.67
C ASN A 54 -20.43 -7.44 11.94
N THR A 55 -19.83 -6.85 10.91
CA THR A 55 -18.78 -7.52 10.13
C THR A 55 -17.70 -6.52 9.77
N ILE A 56 -16.44 -6.92 9.96
CA ILE A 56 -15.28 -6.14 9.54
C ILE A 56 -14.34 -6.99 8.68
N TYR A 57 -13.82 -6.38 7.62
CA TYR A 57 -12.84 -6.96 6.71
C TYR A 57 -11.55 -6.16 6.80
N PHE A 58 -10.46 -6.82 7.18
CA PHE A 58 -9.13 -6.25 7.22
C PHE A 58 -8.37 -6.67 5.95
N ASP A 59 -8.25 -5.77 5.00
CA ASP A 59 -7.41 -5.98 3.82
C ASP A 59 -5.96 -5.63 4.14
N GLU A 60 -4.98 -6.31 3.50
CA GLU A 60 -3.55 -6.21 3.83
C GLU A 60 -3.29 -6.34 5.34
N ALA A 61 -3.91 -7.35 5.94
CA ALA A 61 -3.99 -7.53 7.40
C ALA A 61 -2.63 -7.64 8.11
N HIS A 62 -1.54 -7.90 7.37
CA HIS A 62 -0.18 -7.82 7.91
C HIS A 62 0.21 -6.43 8.44
N ASN A 63 -0.57 -5.38 8.09
CA ASN A 63 -0.38 -4.04 8.65
C ASN A 63 -0.97 -3.91 10.06
N SER A 64 -1.98 -4.69 10.40
CA SER A 64 -2.69 -4.62 11.68
C SER A 64 -1.82 -4.91 12.90
N VAL A 65 -0.72 -5.65 12.75
CA VAL A 65 0.24 -5.94 13.84
C VAL A 65 1.14 -4.75 14.20
N GLN A 66 1.05 -3.64 13.47
CA GLN A 66 1.85 -2.46 13.80
C GLN A 66 1.35 -1.83 15.11
N ARG A 67 2.29 -1.33 15.93
CA ARG A 67 2.02 -0.80 17.27
C ARG A 67 0.85 0.19 17.32
N ASN A 68 0.72 1.03 16.30
CA ASN A 68 -0.32 2.08 16.27
C ASN A 68 -1.68 1.58 15.76
N PHE A 69 -1.73 0.41 15.12
CA PHE A 69 -2.94 -0.14 14.53
C PHE A 69 -3.53 -1.30 15.34
N PHE A 70 -2.66 -2.03 16.03
CA PHE A 70 -3.02 -3.22 16.76
C PHE A 70 -4.14 -2.99 17.81
N PRO A 71 -4.12 -1.91 18.64
CA PRO A 71 -5.16 -1.72 19.66
C PRO A 71 -6.58 -1.66 19.07
N ALA A 72 -6.77 -0.93 17.96
CA ALA A 72 -8.07 -0.87 17.31
C ALA A 72 -8.44 -2.19 16.60
N THR A 73 -7.44 -2.91 16.08
CA THR A 73 -7.65 -4.25 15.49
C THR A 73 -8.10 -5.25 16.55
N GLU A 74 -7.41 -5.30 17.69
CA GLU A 74 -7.75 -6.18 18.82
C GLU A 74 -9.15 -5.85 19.36
N PHE A 75 -9.49 -4.56 19.48
CA PHE A 75 -10.82 -4.14 19.89
C PHE A 75 -11.90 -4.75 18.97
N PHE A 76 -11.82 -4.53 17.66
CA PHE A 76 -12.80 -5.04 16.72
C PHE A 76 -12.78 -6.56 16.56
N ALA A 77 -11.65 -7.22 16.74
CA ALA A 77 -11.58 -8.68 16.77
C ALA A 77 -12.39 -9.29 17.91
N ASN A 78 -12.54 -8.57 19.02
CA ASN A 78 -13.31 -9.01 20.18
C ASN A 78 -14.76 -8.49 20.21
N ASP A 79 -15.03 -7.36 19.57
CA ASP A 79 -16.32 -6.65 19.66
C ASP A 79 -17.24 -6.92 18.46
N ALA A 80 -16.72 -7.05 17.25
CA ALA A 80 -17.52 -7.33 16.07
C ALA A 80 -18.04 -8.78 16.05
N ASP A 81 -19.26 -8.98 15.52
CA ASP A 81 -19.82 -10.33 15.38
C ASP A 81 -18.96 -11.24 14.48
N ARG A 82 -18.34 -10.64 13.45
CA ARG A 82 -17.48 -11.33 12.48
C ARG A 82 -16.30 -10.48 12.07
N CYS A 83 -15.11 -11.08 12.10
CA CYS A 83 -13.87 -10.43 11.74
C CYS A 83 -13.10 -11.29 10.73
N TYR A 84 -12.73 -10.72 9.59
CA TYR A 84 -12.01 -11.42 8.53
C TYR A 84 -10.72 -10.68 8.19
N PHE A 85 -9.62 -11.44 8.10
CA PHE A 85 -8.29 -10.92 7.83
C PHE A 85 -7.76 -11.49 6.51
N TYR A 86 -7.42 -10.61 5.56
CA TYR A 86 -6.89 -10.97 4.25
C TYR A 86 -5.47 -10.48 4.10
N THR A 87 -4.55 -11.34 3.72
CA THR A 87 -3.16 -10.96 3.41
C THR A 87 -2.45 -12.05 2.62
N ALA A 88 -1.58 -11.66 1.70
CA ALA A 88 -0.65 -12.56 1.02
C ALA A 88 0.63 -12.82 1.84
N THR A 89 0.92 -11.99 2.85
CA THR A 89 2.18 -12.00 3.60
C THR A 89 1.93 -11.90 5.09
N PRO A 90 1.40 -12.96 5.75
CA PRO A 90 1.11 -12.91 7.18
C PRO A 90 2.38 -12.63 7.99
N LYS A 91 2.29 -11.71 8.94
CA LYS A 91 3.38 -11.36 9.86
C LYS A 91 3.20 -12.08 11.19
N HIS A 92 4.03 -13.06 11.44
CA HIS A 92 4.08 -13.77 12.70
C HIS A 92 5.07 -13.13 13.67
N SER A 93 4.81 -13.23 14.96
CA SER A 93 5.74 -12.83 16.03
C SER A 93 6.21 -14.05 16.80
N LEU A 94 7.51 -14.11 17.08
CA LEU A 94 8.12 -15.09 17.96
C LEU A 94 8.21 -14.56 19.42
N THR A 95 7.81 -13.31 19.64
CA THR A 95 7.93 -12.63 20.92
C THR A 95 6.55 -12.34 21.48
N ILE A 96 6.25 -12.82 22.67
CA ILE A 96 4.96 -12.64 23.35
C ILE A 96 4.58 -11.15 23.50
N SER A 97 5.59 -10.27 23.66
CA SER A 97 5.36 -8.83 23.82
C SER A 97 5.08 -8.06 22.54
N LYS A 98 5.09 -8.73 21.39
CA LYS A 98 4.83 -8.08 20.08
C LYS A 98 3.63 -8.74 19.39
N PRO A 99 2.70 -7.95 18.88
CA PRO A 99 1.60 -8.50 18.10
C PRO A 99 2.08 -9.31 16.90
N GLY A 100 1.40 -10.41 16.60
CA GLY A 100 1.66 -11.23 15.44
C GLY A 100 0.38 -11.92 14.99
N MET A 101 0.24 -12.18 13.70
CA MET A 101 -0.95 -12.84 13.13
C MET A 101 -1.06 -14.32 13.51
N ASN A 102 -0.07 -14.86 14.23
CA ASN A 102 -0.12 -16.16 14.90
C ASN A 102 -0.81 -16.13 16.27
N ASP A 103 -1.31 -14.98 16.71
CA ASP A 103 -2.17 -14.87 17.88
C ASP A 103 -3.61 -15.26 17.51
N ALA A 104 -4.00 -16.48 17.82
CA ALA A 104 -5.33 -17.02 17.50
C ALA A 104 -6.46 -16.35 18.28
N ALA A 105 -6.18 -15.67 19.39
CA ALA A 105 -7.20 -14.92 20.15
C ALA A 105 -7.69 -13.70 19.38
N VAL A 106 -6.81 -13.09 18.57
CA VAL A 106 -7.15 -11.90 17.76
C VAL A 106 -7.46 -12.29 16.32
N TYR A 107 -6.63 -13.14 15.70
CA TYR A 107 -6.72 -13.42 14.25
C TYR A 107 -7.49 -14.70 13.91
N GLY A 108 -7.88 -15.48 14.91
CA GLY A 108 -8.60 -16.73 14.69
C GLY A 108 -7.75 -17.79 13.99
N GLN A 109 -8.43 -18.68 13.26
CA GLN A 109 -7.80 -19.76 12.50
C GLN A 109 -7.69 -19.39 11.03
N VAL A 110 -6.66 -19.91 10.36
CA VAL A 110 -6.53 -19.79 8.89
C VAL A 110 -7.65 -20.59 8.23
N LEU A 111 -8.53 -19.90 7.54
CA LEU A 111 -9.67 -20.49 6.83
C LEU A 111 -9.27 -21.03 5.46
N ILE A 112 -8.48 -20.22 4.72
CA ILE A 112 -8.05 -20.54 3.36
C ILE A 112 -6.58 -20.09 3.23
N ASN A 113 -5.77 -20.95 2.65
CA ASN A 113 -4.40 -20.64 2.25
C ASN A 113 -4.19 -21.17 0.83
N VAL A 114 -3.93 -20.25 -0.12
CA VAL A 114 -3.65 -20.59 -1.52
C VAL A 114 -2.20 -20.20 -1.83
N PRO A 115 -1.27 -21.15 -1.87
CA PRO A 115 0.14 -20.88 -2.15
C PRO A 115 0.35 -20.35 -3.57
N ALA A 116 1.26 -19.37 -3.73
CA ALA A 116 1.60 -18.84 -5.05
C ALA A 116 2.04 -19.91 -6.08
N PRO A 117 2.81 -20.96 -5.73
CA PRO A 117 3.12 -22.06 -6.66
C PRO A 117 1.90 -22.74 -7.25
N GLU A 118 0.86 -22.96 -6.46
CA GLU A 118 -0.40 -23.55 -6.92
C GLU A 118 -1.10 -22.65 -7.94
N LEU A 119 -1.12 -21.33 -7.71
CA LEU A 119 -1.69 -20.36 -8.64
C LEU A 119 -0.91 -20.28 -9.95
N VAL A 120 0.42 -20.42 -9.89
CA VAL A 120 1.28 -20.53 -11.10
C VAL A 120 0.97 -21.81 -11.87
N GLU A 121 0.89 -22.95 -11.19
CA GLU A 121 0.59 -24.25 -11.81
C GLU A 121 -0.78 -24.27 -12.49
N GLN A 122 -1.77 -23.62 -11.87
CA GLN A 122 -3.11 -23.47 -12.43
C GLN A 122 -3.23 -22.38 -13.50
N GLY A 123 -2.16 -21.62 -13.77
CA GLY A 123 -2.11 -20.57 -14.79
C GLY A 123 -2.82 -19.26 -14.42
N TYR A 124 -3.19 -19.06 -13.15
CA TYR A 124 -3.81 -17.83 -12.68
C TYR A 124 -2.83 -16.67 -12.55
N ILE A 125 -1.57 -16.95 -12.25
CA ILE A 125 -0.49 -15.96 -12.19
C ILE A 125 0.74 -16.48 -12.95
N LEU A 126 1.55 -15.54 -13.48
CA LEU A 126 2.80 -15.90 -14.13
C LEU A 126 3.89 -16.24 -13.09
N PRO A 127 4.81 -17.19 -13.38
CA PRO A 127 5.92 -17.46 -12.51
C PRO A 127 6.84 -16.22 -12.39
N PRO A 128 7.11 -15.69 -11.18
CA PRO A 128 8.00 -14.57 -11.03
C PRO A 128 9.45 -14.98 -11.30
N LYS A 129 10.17 -14.19 -12.10
CA LYS A 129 11.62 -14.28 -12.22
C LYS A 129 12.24 -13.28 -11.23
N VAL A 130 12.90 -13.78 -10.20
CA VAL A 130 13.57 -12.94 -9.20
C VAL A 130 15.06 -12.85 -9.52
N VAL A 131 15.56 -11.62 -9.70
CA VAL A 131 16.97 -11.32 -9.84
C VAL A 131 17.41 -10.50 -8.63
N VAL A 132 18.42 -10.98 -7.92
CA VAL A 132 18.97 -10.30 -6.74
C VAL A 132 20.36 -9.77 -7.06
N LYS A 133 20.52 -8.46 -7.01
CA LYS A 133 21.83 -7.79 -7.13
C LYS A 133 22.34 -7.41 -5.75
N GLN A 134 23.47 -7.99 -5.34
CA GLN A 134 24.12 -7.64 -4.09
C GLN A 134 25.03 -6.43 -4.31
N LEU A 135 24.81 -5.37 -3.55
CA LEU A 135 25.58 -4.14 -3.61
C LEU A 135 26.46 -4.00 -2.35
N PRO A 136 27.72 -3.57 -2.49
CA PRO A 136 28.58 -3.35 -1.34
C PRO A 136 28.10 -2.17 -0.51
N LEU A 137 27.91 -2.38 0.78
CA LEU A 137 27.59 -1.32 1.74
C LEU A 137 28.83 -0.49 2.05
N ILE A 138 28.91 0.73 1.51
CA ILE A 138 30.01 1.66 1.80
C ILE A 138 29.70 2.41 3.09
N LYS A 139 30.39 2.07 4.18
CA LYS A 139 30.26 2.75 5.47
C LYS A 139 30.52 4.25 5.34
N GLY A 140 29.62 5.08 5.89
CA GLY A 140 29.77 6.54 5.94
C GLY A 140 29.24 7.29 4.71
N ARG A 141 28.82 6.62 3.65
CA ARG A 141 28.22 7.26 2.48
C ARG A 141 26.77 7.63 2.76
N LYS A 142 26.47 8.93 2.83
CA LYS A 142 25.14 9.45 3.16
C LYS A 142 24.22 9.58 1.95
N VAL A 143 24.76 9.58 0.73
CA VAL A 143 24.03 9.84 -0.50
C VAL A 143 24.47 8.82 -1.55
N MET A 144 23.52 8.03 -2.05
CA MET A 144 23.78 6.89 -2.95
C MET A 144 23.07 7.01 -4.30
N TYR A 145 22.56 8.20 -4.66
CA TYR A 145 21.76 8.36 -5.88
C TYR A 145 22.53 8.08 -7.18
N ALA A 146 23.85 8.31 -7.21
CA ALA A 146 24.68 7.95 -8.35
C ALA A 146 24.81 6.43 -8.49
N ASP A 147 25.09 5.72 -7.38
CA ASP A 147 25.15 4.26 -7.37
C ASP A 147 23.77 3.64 -7.65
N ASP A 148 22.69 4.25 -7.14
CA ASP A 148 21.31 3.84 -7.44
C ASP A 148 21.04 3.97 -8.96
N CYS A 149 21.51 5.05 -9.60
CA CYS A 149 21.41 5.27 -11.03
C CYS A 149 22.12 4.16 -11.82
N ASP A 150 23.43 3.98 -11.57
CA ASP A 150 24.26 3.00 -12.28
C ASP A 150 23.67 1.58 -12.16
N ASN A 151 23.27 1.20 -10.94
CA ASN A 151 22.71 -0.13 -10.70
C ASN A 151 21.33 -0.33 -11.35
N LEU A 152 20.49 0.69 -11.39
CA LEU A 152 19.19 0.60 -12.05
C LEU A 152 19.33 0.50 -13.57
N ILE A 153 20.19 1.34 -14.17
CA ILE A 153 20.45 1.31 -15.62
C ILE A 153 21.04 -0.04 -16.02
N GLU A 154 22.07 -0.52 -15.32
CA GLU A 154 22.63 -1.85 -15.57
C GLU A 154 21.58 -2.96 -15.45
N THR A 155 20.68 -2.87 -14.45
CA THR A 155 19.62 -3.87 -14.29
C THR A 155 18.61 -3.83 -15.44
N ILE A 156 18.26 -2.64 -15.94
CA ILE A 156 17.37 -2.47 -17.09
C ILE A 156 18.03 -3.08 -18.35
N ASP A 157 19.27 -2.73 -18.61
CA ASP A 157 20.02 -3.20 -19.78
C ASP A 157 20.24 -4.73 -19.75
N ASP A 158 20.69 -5.28 -18.63
CA ASP A 158 20.98 -6.72 -18.47
C ASP A 158 19.74 -7.62 -18.61
N ASN A 159 18.56 -7.10 -18.32
CA ASN A 159 17.33 -7.87 -18.37
C ASN A 159 16.44 -7.52 -19.58
N ASN A 160 16.86 -6.63 -20.47
CA ASN A 160 16.11 -6.18 -21.64
C ASN A 160 14.65 -5.84 -21.28
N ILE A 161 14.50 -4.90 -20.33
CA ILE A 161 13.20 -4.59 -19.71
C ILE A 161 12.56 -3.43 -20.46
N ASP A 162 11.37 -3.65 -21.00
CA ASP A 162 10.58 -2.61 -21.70
C ASP A 162 9.77 -1.75 -20.72
N LYS A 163 9.16 -2.36 -19.71
CA LYS A 163 8.31 -1.69 -18.71
C LYS A 163 8.83 -1.94 -17.30
N THR A 164 9.15 -0.87 -16.59
CA THR A 164 9.75 -0.93 -15.25
C THR A 164 8.96 -0.13 -14.24
N LEU A 165 8.62 -0.75 -13.10
CA LEU A 165 8.13 -0.05 -11.93
C LEU A 165 9.24 0.02 -10.88
N ILE A 166 9.71 1.23 -10.58
CA ILE A 166 10.75 1.46 -9.58
C ILE A 166 10.12 1.89 -8.26
N CYS A 167 10.29 1.04 -7.24
CA CYS A 167 9.83 1.31 -5.89
C CYS A 167 11.02 1.67 -4.99
N ALA A 168 11.03 2.89 -4.44
CA ALA A 168 12.04 3.33 -3.50
C ALA A 168 11.52 3.30 -2.05
N ARG A 169 12.43 3.14 -1.10
CA ARG A 169 12.11 3.14 0.33
C ARG A 169 11.53 4.47 0.81
N THR A 170 11.96 5.59 0.22
CA THR A 170 11.52 6.92 0.59
C THR A 170 11.32 7.82 -0.62
N THR A 171 10.37 8.76 -0.53
CA THR A 171 10.18 9.82 -1.53
C THR A 171 11.46 10.62 -1.81
N LYS A 172 12.29 10.85 -0.77
CA LYS A 172 13.56 11.56 -0.91
C LYS A 172 14.54 10.81 -1.81
N GLN A 173 14.57 9.49 -1.75
CA GLN A 173 15.43 8.66 -2.61
C GLN A 173 15.04 8.83 -4.08
N ILE A 174 13.74 8.77 -4.39
CA ILE A 174 13.22 9.01 -5.76
C ILE A 174 13.59 10.42 -6.25
N ILE A 175 13.34 11.45 -5.42
CA ILE A 175 13.65 12.84 -5.79
C ILE A 175 15.16 13.00 -6.04
N ASN A 176 16.00 12.45 -5.19
CA ASN A 176 17.46 12.54 -5.36
C ASN A 176 17.92 11.83 -6.65
N LEU A 177 17.39 10.65 -6.94
CA LEU A 177 17.70 9.91 -8.17
C LEU A 177 17.34 10.76 -9.41
N LEU A 178 16.14 11.32 -9.46
CA LEU A 178 15.66 12.09 -10.61
C LEU A 178 16.32 13.47 -10.76
N THR A 179 16.81 14.07 -9.65
CA THR A 179 17.31 15.46 -9.65
C THR A 179 18.84 15.57 -9.68
N TYR A 180 19.54 14.63 -9.02
CA TYR A 180 20.98 14.76 -8.77
C TYR A 180 21.81 13.64 -9.38
N SER A 181 21.22 12.71 -10.14
CA SER A 181 21.94 11.73 -10.96
C SER A 181 21.61 11.91 -12.44
N ASP A 182 22.36 11.20 -13.29
CA ASP A 182 22.15 11.22 -14.74
C ASP A 182 21.00 10.29 -15.17
N PHE A 183 20.20 9.75 -14.24
CA PHE A 183 19.21 8.71 -14.51
C PHE A 183 18.21 9.10 -15.61
N CYS A 184 17.67 10.32 -15.58
CA CYS A 184 16.73 10.77 -16.61
C CYS A 184 17.40 10.93 -17.99
N ALA A 185 18.67 11.35 -18.03
CA ALA A 185 19.44 11.47 -19.25
C ALA A 185 19.75 10.07 -19.84
N GLU A 186 20.15 9.12 -19.01
CA GLU A 186 20.40 7.74 -19.37
C GLU A 186 19.14 7.05 -19.93
N LEU A 187 17.97 7.27 -19.33
CA LEU A 187 16.70 6.78 -19.85
C LEU A 187 16.38 7.38 -21.23
N ALA A 188 16.56 8.70 -21.39
CA ALA A 188 16.28 9.39 -22.65
C ALA A 188 17.20 8.90 -23.78
N GLN A 189 18.50 8.65 -23.52
CA GLN A 189 19.44 8.08 -24.50
C GLN A 189 19.03 6.69 -24.99
N ARG A 190 18.33 5.92 -24.16
CA ARG A 190 17.81 4.59 -24.47
C ARG A 190 16.41 4.64 -25.10
N GLY A 191 15.82 5.83 -25.27
CA GLY A 191 14.49 6.01 -25.82
C GLY A 191 13.35 5.70 -24.85
N TYR A 192 13.64 5.60 -23.53
CA TYR A 192 12.61 5.42 -22.51
C TYR A 192 11.96 6.74 -22.11
N SER A 193 10.66 6.72 -21.97
CA SER A 193 9.90 7.74 -21.24
C SER A 193 9.70 7.32 -19.79
N TRP A 194 9.58 8.28 -18.89
CA TRP A 194 9.41 8.00 -17.48
C TRP A 194 8.34 8.86 -16.84
N MET A 195 7.73 8.35 -15.78
CA MET A 195 6.75 9.07 -14.99
C MET A 195 6.94 8.82 -13.50
N THR A 196 6.59 9.80 -12.70
CA THR A 196 6.63 9.69 -11.23
C THR A 196 5.48 10.46 -10.59
N ILE A 197 4.96 9.93 -9.49
CA ILE A 197 3.97 10.62 -8.68
C ILE A 197 4.34 10.46 -7.21
N THR A 198 4.48 11.56 -6.51
CA THR A 198 4.73 11.58 -5.06
C THR A 198 3.89 12.67 -4.39
N SER A 199 3.67 12.54 -3.09
CA SER A 199 2.97 13.57 -2.31
C SER A 199 3.69 14.93 -2.28
N LYS A 200 5.02 14.94 -2.54
CA LYS A 200 5.84 16.17 -2.51
C LYS A 200 5.98 16.84 -3.86
N THR A 201 6.12 16.07 -4.93
CA THR A 201 6.36 16.60 -6.28
C THR A 201 5.09 16.73 -7.10
N GLY A 202 4.03 16.00 -6.73
CA GLY A 202 2.88 15.78 -7.59
C GLY A 202 3.21 14.81 -8.73
N ALA A 203 2.43 14.86 -9.80
CA ALA A 203 2.59 14.03 -10.98
C ALA A 203 3.53 14.69 -12.00
N ILE A 204 4.48 13.93 -12.52
CA ILE A 204 5.49 14.37 -13.50
C ILE A 204 5.60 13.30 -14.59
N ILE A 205 5.65 13.72 -15.85
CA ILE A 205 5.95 12.88 -17.02
C ILE A 205 7.10 13.54 -17.78
N ASP A 206 8.18 12.82 -18.02
CA ASP A 206 9.39 13.29 -18.73
C ASP A 206 9.85 14.69 -18.28
N GLY A 207 9.91 14.90 -16.96
CA GLY A 207 10.32 16.16 -16.34
C GLY A 207 9.26 17.27 -16.31
N LYS A 208 8.08 17.07 -16.89
CA LYS A 208 7.00 18.08 -16.92
C LYS A 208 5.94 17.77 -15.89
N LYS A 209 5.53 18.77 -15.10
CA LYS A 209 4.37 18.64 -14.20
C LYS A 209 3.08 18.50 -15.01
N VAL A 210 2.27 17.55 -14.61
CA VAL A 210 0.94 17.28 -15.18
C VAL A 210 -0.11 17.21 -14.06
N ASN A 211 -1.40 17.28 -14.40
CA ASN A 211 -2.44 16.98 -13.44
C ASN A 211 -2.57 15.46 -13.22
N ARG A 212 -3.33 15.05 -12.21
CA ARG A 212 -3.48 13.62 -11.87
C ARG A 212 -4.25 12.84 -12.95
N GLU A 213 -5.21 13.47 -13.58
CA GLU A 213 -6.02 12.84 -14.63
C GLU A 213 -5.18 12.49 -15.85
N ASP A 214 -4.40 13.46 -16.36
CA ASP A 214 -3.47 13.24 -17.47
C ASP A 214 -2.42 12.18 -17.15
N PHE A 215 -1.92 12.18 -15.89
CA PHE A 215 -0.97 11.17 -15.43
C PHE A 215 -1.57 9.75 -15.52
N PHE A 216 -2.77 9.54 -14.97
CA PHE A 216 -3.39 8.22 -14.99
C PHE A 216 -3.87 7.80 -16.40
N ASN A 217 -4.29 8.75 -17.22
CA ASN A 217 -4.62 8.48 -18.64
C ASN A 217 -3.38 7.99 -19.41
N THR A 218 -2.22 8.65 -19.20
CA THR A 218 -0.95 8.22 -19.79
C THR A 218 -0.52 6.85 -19.27
N LEU A 219 -0.60 6.63 -17.97
CA LEU A 219 -0.28 5.33 -17.36
C LEU A 219 -1.13 4.20 -17.93
N ASN A 220 -2.43 4.44 -18.09
CA ASN A 220 -3.35 3.46 -18.68
C ASN A 220 -3.03 3.17 -20.16
N THR A 221 -2.54 4.15 -20.89
CA THR A 221 -2.09 3.96 -22.29
C THR A 221 -0.82 3.12 -22.33
N TRP A 222 0.20 3.49 -21.55
CA TRP A 222 1.46 2.73 -21.48
C TRP A 222 1.29 1.31 -20.95
N GLY A 223 0.25 1.06 -20.15
CA GLY A 223 -0.04 -0.27 -19.62
C GLY A 223 -0.65 -1.24 -20.63
N LYS A 224 -1.20 -0.73 -21.76
CA LYS A 224 -1.88 -1.53 -22.79
C LYS A 224 -0.98 -1.98 -23.93
N ASP A 225 0.11 -1.27 -24.17
CA ASP A 225 1.11 -1.58 -25.20
C ASP A 225 2.18 -2.51 -24.61
#